data_7263721f484b8ec8b0702ee46ceae64b
#
_entry.id   7263721f484b8ec8b0702ee46ceae64b
#
_cell.length_a   1.000
_cell.length_b   1.000
_cell.length_c   1.000
_cell.angle_alpha   90.00
_cell.angle_beta   90.00
_cell.angle_gamma   90.00
#
_symmetry.space_group_name_H-M   'P 1'
#
loop_
_entity.id
_entity.type
_entity.pdbx_description
1 polymer ?
#
loop_
_entity_poly.entity_id
_entity_poly.type
_entity_poly.pdbx_seq_one_letter_code
_entity_poly.pdbx_strand_id
1 'polypeptide(L)'
;MKITFLGTGTSTGIPTIGLENDSCLSDDVKDNRLRSSILIEINKKNFVIDCGPDFRQQMLNTKTTKVDAIFFTHEHSDHTAGLDDVRPISFKHGKIPIYAHNRVIENLKRRFDYLFDKKNNYPGSPHVFSIPIYEGKKFKIDDIVIEPITYMHHKLQVYGFRINNFAYITDLKTISDSELKKLEDLDVLILNALRHKEHYSHINLNQAIEFIRKLKPNKSYLTHIAPDMGLHSETQKKLPKSVYLSYDGLEINIKD
;
A
#
# COMPACT_ATOMS: atom_id res chain seq x y z
N MET A 1 8.56 14.64 5.15
CA MET A 1 8.29 13.23 4.73
C MET A 1 8.06 13.18 3.23
N LYS A 2 8.67 12.19 2.50
CA LYS A 2 8.41 11.97 1.06
C LYS A 2 7.73 10.61 0.87
N ILE A 3 6.72 10.56 0.01
CA ILE A 3 6.00 9.34 -0.37
C ILE A 3 6.21 9.10 -1.85
N THR A 4 6.60 7.88 -2.23
CA THR A 4 6.68 7.43 -3.62
C THR A 4 5.67 6.31 -3.84
N PHE A 5 4.81 6.43 -4.83
CA PHE A 5 3.90 5.37 -5.23
C PHE A 5 4.68 4.31 -6.01
N LEU A 6 4.90 3.15 -5.41
CA LEU A 6 5.61 2.04 -6.02
C LEU A 6 4.74 1.27 -7.02
N GLY A 7 3.45 1.21 -6.72
CA GLY A 7 2.42 0.62 -7.55
C GLY A 7 1.06 1.17 -7.15
N THR A 8 0.16 1.30 -8.12
CA THR A 8 -1.15 1.95 -7.96
C THR A 8 -2.30 1.11 -8.49
N GLY A 9 -2.01 -0.06 -9.05
CA GLY A 9 -2.98 -1.00 -9.60
C GLY A 9 -3.59 -1.93 -8.56
N THR A 10 -4.72 -2.49 -8.92
CA THR A 10 -5.41 -3.56 -8.19
C THR A 10 -4.65 -4.89 -8.26
N SER A 11 -5.22 -5.95 -7.70
CA SER A 11 -4.60 -7.29 -7.57
C SER A 11 -4.06 -7.90 -8.86
N THR A 12 -4.60 -7.54 -10.02
CA THR A 12 -4.12 -8.02 -11.33
C THR A 12 -3.08 -7.11 -11.99
N GLY A 13 -2.90 -5.89 -11.48
CA GLY A 13 -2.15 -4.84 -12.18
C GLY A 13 -2.86 -4.35 -13.44
N ILE A 14 -2.26 -3.38 -14.12
CA ILE A 14 -2.66 -2.91 -15.45
C ILE A 14 -1.40 -2.80 -16.30
N PRO A 15 -1.33 -3.40 -17.50
CA PRO A 15 -2.36 -4.23 -18.16
C PRO A 15 -2.66 -5.53 -17.41
N THR A 16 -3.90 -5.99 -17.51
CA THR A 16 -4.32 -7.29 -16.99
C THR A 16 -4.18 -8.36 -18.07
N ILE A 17 -3.65 -9.52 -17.72
CA ILE A 17 -3.45 -10.64 -18.65
C ILE A 17 -4.76 -11.01 -19.34
N GLY A 18 -4.79 -10.96 -20.66
CA GLY A 18 -5.93 -11.35 -21.48
C GLY A 18 -7.09 -10.34 -21.50
N LEU A 19 -6.92 -9.14 -20.95
CA LEU A 19 -7.92 -8.08 -21.02
C LEU A 19 -7.52 -7.02 -22.05
N GLU A 20 -8.39 -6.82 -23.03
CA GLU A 20 -8.23 -5.83 -24.09
C GLU A 20 -9.26 -4.69 -23.91
N ASN A 21 -8.91 -3.72 -23.07
CA ASN A 21 -9.67 -2.49 -22.92
C ASN A 21 -8.74 -1.28 -23.05
N ASP A 22 -9.31 -0.08 -23.12
CA ASP A 22 -8.56 1.15 -23.40
C ASP A 22 -7.40 1.37 -22.43
N SER A 23 -7.58 1.07 -21.14
CA SER A 23 -6.52 1.26 -20.14
C SER A 23 -5.41 0.20 -20.23
N CYS A 24 -5.74 -1.03 -20.66
CA CYS A 24 -4.74 -2.08 -20.86
C CYS A 24 -3.97 -1.95 -22.17
N LEU A 25 -4.53 -1.25 -23.15
CA LEU A 25 -3.94 -0.99 -24.48
C LEU A 25 -3.32 0.42 -24.59
N SER A 26 -3.36 1.20 -23.51
CA SER A 26 -2.87 2.58 -23.50
C SER A 26 -1.35 2.66 -23.59
N ASP A 27 -0.86 3.61 -24.39
CA ASP A 27 0.56 3.99 -24.44
C ASP A 27 0.95 5.00 -23.36
N ASP A 28 -0.01 5.55 -22.59
CA ASP A 28 0.28 6.43 -21.47
C ASP A 28 0.85 5.60 -20.31
N VAL A 29 2.10 5.89 -19.94
CA VAL A 29 2.79 5.22 -18.82
C VAL A 29 2.03 5.29 -17.50
N LYS A 30 1.12 6.25 -17.33
CA LYS A 30 0.28 6.38 -16.13
C LYS A 30 -0.85 5.37 -16.07
N ASP A 31 -1.17 4.72 -17.18
CA ASP A 31 -2.12 3.62 -17.24
C ASP A 31 -1.47 2.27 -16.96
N ASN A 32 -0.14 2.17 -17.01
CA ASN A 32 0.60 0.99 -16.58
C ASN A 32 0.78 1.02 -15.05
N ARG A 33 0.20 0.04 -14.35
CA ARG A 33 0.11 0.03 -12.88
C ARG A 33 0.53 -1.30 -12.29
N LEU A 34 1.61 -1.32 -11.56
CA LEU A 34 2.03 -2.43 -10.69
C LEU A 34 1.09 -2.51 -9.48
N ARG A 35 1.08 -3.64 -8.76
CA ARG A 35 0.24 -3.84 -7.56
C ARG A 35 0.54 -2.81 -6.50
N SER A 36 -0.53 -2.41 -5.78
CA SER A 36 -0.50 -1.30 -4.84
C SER A 36 0.57 -1.45 -3.76
N SER A 37 1.45 -0.47 -3.68
CA SER A 37 2.48 -0.34 -2.65
C SER A 37 3.01 1.10 -2.63
N ILE A 38 3.51 1.55 -1.49
CA ILE A 38 4.18 2.85 -1.35
C ILE A 38 5.50 2.73 -0.59
N LEU A 39 6.43 3.63 -0.92
CA LEU A 39 7.65 3.90 -0.17
C LEU A 39 7.49 5.21 0.60
N ILE A 40 7.80 5.19 1.88
CA ILE A 40 7.80 6.34 2.78
C ILE A 40 9.23 6.64 3.20
N GLU A 41 9.73 7.82 2.83
CA GLU A 41 11.03 8.32 3.25
C GLU A 41 10.84 9.40 4.33
N ILE A 42 11.24 9.09 5.56
CA ILE A 42 11.07 9.95 6.73
C ILE A 42 12.25 9.78 7.70
N ASN A 43 12.83 10.87 8.20
CA ASN A 43 13.94 10.85 9.16
C ASN A 43 15.08 9.88 8.77
N LYS A 44 15.47 9.87 7.48
CA LYS A 44 16.50 8.98 6.90
C LYS A 44 16.14 7.48 6.96
N LYS A 45 14.87 7.13 7.17
CA LYS A 45 14.33 5.78 7.12
C LYS A 45 13.48 5.58 5.86
N ASN A 46 13.51 4.39 5.34
CA ASN A 46 12.74 3.93 4.19
C ASN A 46 11.76 2.85 4.65
N PHE A 47 10.48 3.17 4.69
CA PHE A 47 9.41 2.22 5.01
C PHE A 47 8.65 1.86 3.75
N VAL A 48 8.35 0.58 3.58
CA VAL A 48 7.48 0.11 2.50
C VAL A 48 6.16 -0.37 3.12
N ILE A 49 5.04 0.05 2.55
CA ILE A 49 3.74 -0.55 2.85
C ILE A 49 3.38 -1.48 1.72
N ASP A 50 3.23 -2.75 2.06
CA ASP A 50 3.00 -3.90 1.20
C ASP A 50 4.16 -4.24 0.24
N CYS A 51 4.44 -5.53 0.14
CA CYS A 51 5.51 -6.11 -0.66
C CYS A 51 4.90 -7.17 -1.60
N GLY A 52 4.19 -6.70 -2.62
CA GLY A 52 3.50 -7.51 -3.61
C GLY A 52 4.45 -8.17 -4.63
N PRO A 53 3.91 -8.91 -5.61
CA PRO A 53 4.71 -9.67 -6.58
C PRO A 53 5.60 -8.78 -7.47
N ASP A 54 5.31 -7.49 -7.54
CA ASP A 54 6.07 -6.53 -8.33
C ASP A 54 7.20 -5.84 -7.55
N PHE A 55 7.43 -6.23 -6.29
CA PHE A 55 8.37 -5.54 -5.39
C PHE A 55 9.76 -5.37 -6.00
N ARG A 56 10.30 -6.40 -6.64
CA ARG A 56 11.60 -6.30 -7.32
C ARG A 56 11.59 -5.18 -8.37
N GLN A 57 10.58 -5.14 -9.23
CA GLN A 57 10.48 -4.11 -10.27
C GLN A 57 10.28 -2.71 -9.67
N GLN A 58 9.50 -2.61 -8.60
CA GLN A 58 9.25 -1.36 -7.87
C GLN A 58 10.54 -0.78 -7.28
N MET A 59 11.38 -1.62 -6.66
CA MET A 59 12.68 -1.21 -6.12
C MET A 59 13.66 -0.77 -7.22
N LEU A 60 13.66 -1.47 -8.36
CA LEU A 60 14.51 -1.11 -9.51
C LEU A 60 14.07 0.23 -10.14
N ASN A 61 12.78 0.43 -10.33
CA ASN A 61 12.23 1.66 -10.92
C ASN A 61 12.56 2.90 -10.06
N THR A 62 12.48 2.77 -8.76
CA THR A 62 12.75 3.86 -7.81
C THR A 62 14.22 3.94 -7.37
N LYS A 63 15.06 2.99 -7.84
CA LYS A 63 16.47 2.85 -7.41
C LYS A 63 16.62 2.72 -5.90
N THR A 64 15.61 2.18 -5.23
CA THR A 64 15.61 1.97 -3.78
C THR A 64 16.46 0.76 -3.43
N THR A 65 17.52 0.97 -2.68
CA THR A 65 18.47 -0.10 -2.29
C THR A 65 18.45 -0.42 -0.81
N LYS A 66 17.68 0.33 -0.02
CA LYS A 66 17.55 0.14 1.44
C LYS A 66 16.10 0.23 1.87
N VAL A 67 15.66 -0.72 2.69
CA VAL A 67 14.36 -0.73 3.36
C VAL A 67 14.60 -0.98 4.83
N ASP A 68 14.12 -0.08 5.68
CA ASP A 68 14.31 -0.15 7.14
C ASP A 68 13.16 -0.88 7.83
N ALA A 69 11.96 -0.94 7.23
CA ALA A 69 10.82 -1.73 7.70
C ALA A 69 9.81 -1.97 6.58
N ILE A 70 9.06 -3.06 6.70
CA ILE A 70 7.90 -3.36 5.85
C ILE A 70 6.66 -3.45 6.75
N PHE A 71 5.60 -2.75 6.36
CA PHE A 71 4.28 -2.85 6.98
C PHE A 71 3.36 -3.61 6.04
N PHE A 72 2.70 -4.66 6.51
CA PHE A 72 1.69 -5.36 5.73
C PHE A 72 0.30 -4.98 6.19
N THR A 73 -0.54 -4.62 5.21
CA THR A 73 -1.93 -4.29 5.44
C THR A 73 -2.76 -5.55 5.69
N HIS A 74 -2.56 -6.58 4.90
CA HIS A 74 -3.23 -7.88 5.00
C HIS A 74 -2.48 -8.98 4.21
N GLU A 75 -3.00 -10.20 4.22
CA GLU A 75 -2.31 -11.39 3.70
C GLU A 75 -2.55 -11.71 2.22
N HIS A 76 -3.33 -10.94 1.46
CA HIS A 76 -3.53 -11.22 0.04
C HIS A 76 -2.22 -11.21 -0.75
N SER A 77 -2.18 -11.99 -1.83
CA SER A 77 -0.94 -12.21 -2.60
C SER A 77 -0.41 -10.96 -3.27
N ASP A 78 -1.29 -10.10 -3.74
CA ASP A 78 -0.93 -8.83 -4.37
C ASP A 78 -0.25 -7.84 -3.39
N HIS A 79 -0.39 -8.06 -2.08
CA HIS A 79 0.27 -7.27 -1.03
C HIS A 79 1.50 -7.96 -0.42
N THR A 80 1.67 -9.29 -0.61
CA THR A 80 2.65 -10.05 0.17
C THR A 80 3.59 -10.95 -0.65
N ALA A 81 3.28 -11.24 -1.92
CA ALA A 81 3.99 -12.30 -2.66
C ALA A 81 5.44 -11.97 -3.03
N GLY A 82 5.87 -10.71 -2.93
CA GLY A 82 7.24 -10.28 -3.21
C GLY A 82 8.19 -10.36 -2.02
N LEU A 83 7.79 -10.92 -0.90
CA LEU A 83 8.60 -10.93 0.33
C LEU A 83 9.97 -11.61 0.14
N ASP A 84 10.12 -12.57 -0.76
CA ASP A 84 11.42 -13.18 -1.06
C ASP A 84 12.40 -12.21 -1.74
N ASP A 85 11.90 -11.26 -2.48
CA ASP A 85 12.72 -10.27 -3.20
C ASP A 85 13.42 -9.24 -2.30
N VAL A 86 13.15 -9.25 -1.00
CA VAL A 86 13.90 -8.43 -0.02
C VAL A 86 15.31 -8.99 0.23
N ARG A 87 15.62 -10.16 -0.30
CA ARG A 87 16.89 -10.90 -0.11
C ARG A 87 18.13 -10.04 -0.33
N PRO A 88 18.34 -9.37 -1.48
CA PRO A 88 19.54 -8.57 -1.71
C PRO A 88 19.65 -7.40 -0.72
N ILE A 89 18.52 -6.80 -0.34
CA ILE A 89 18.47 -5.69 0.61
C ILE A 89 18.88 -6.19 2.00
N SER A 90 18.32 -7.32 2.43
CA SER A 90 18.60 -7.89 3.75
C SER A 90 20.06 -8.36 3.90
N PHE A 91 20.69 -8.84 2.84
CA PHE A 91 22.11 -9.20 2.85
C PHE A 91 23.02 -7.99 2.97
N LYS A 92 22.65 -6.90 2.30
CA LYS A 92 23.45 -5.68 2.30
C LYS A 92 23.28 -4.85 3.58
N HIS A 93 22.06 -4.81 4.13
CA HIS A 93 21.71 -3.87 5.21
C HIS A 93 21.28 -4.54 6.52
N GLY A 94 21.24 -5.87 6.57
CA GLY A 94 20.84 -6.63 7.75
C GLY A 94 19.36 -6.99 7.77
N LYS A 95 18.91 -7.55 8.89
CA LYS A 95 17.55 -8.06 9.04
C LYS A 95 16.51 -6.95 8.91
N ILE A 96 15.47 -7.22 8.11
CA ILE A 96 14.35 -6.29 7.88
C ILE A 96 13.19 -6.65 8.82
N PRO A 97 12.74 -5.73 9.69
CA PRO A 97 11.54 -5.92 10.50
C PRO A 97 10.27 -5.86 9.64
N ILE A 98 9.36 -6.78 9.92
CA ILE A 98 8.04 -6.88 9.28
C ILE A 98 6.99 -6.60 10.35
N TYR A 99 6.22 -5.55 10.17
CA TYR A 99 5.13 -5.16 11.06
C TYR A 99 3.79 -5.56 10.43
N ALA A 100 3.00 -6.36 11.09
CA ALA A 100 1.71 -6.82 10.61
C ALA A 100 0.80 -7.31 11.75
N HIS A 101 -0.50 -7.42 11.48
CA HIS A 101 -1.40 -8.16 12.35
C HIS A 101 -0.93 -9.63 12.50
N ASN A 102 -1.12 -10.22 13.68
CA ASN A 102 -0.63 -11.58 13.95
C ASN A 102 -1.15 -12.62 12.93
N ARG A 103 -2.39 -12.50 12.47
CA ARG A 103 -2.95 -13.37 11.41
C ARG A 103 -2.13 -13.29 10.10
N VAL A 104 -1.70 -12.09 9.71
CA VAL A 104 -0.86 -11.88 8.52
C VAL A 104 0.50 -12.53 8.73
N ILE A 105 1.12 -12.33 9.90
CA ILE A 105 2.40 -12.96 10.26
C ILE A 105 2.32 -14.48 10.16
N GLU A 106 1.28 -15.09 10.71
CA GLU A 106 1.09 -16.55 10.65
C GLU A 106 0.84 -17.04 9.20
N ASN A 107 0.18 -16.24 8.37
CA ASN A 107 0.04 -16.54 6.95
C ASN A 107 1.39 -16.49 6.22
N LEU A 108 2.19 -15.43 6.46
CA LEU A 108 3.52 -15.28 5.89
C LEU A 108 4.45 -16.43 6.31
N LYS A 109 4.44 -16.84 7.58
CA LYS A 109 5.21 -17.98 8.09
C LYS A 109 4.87 -19.29 7.39
N ARG A 110 3.61 -19.52 7.05
CA ARG A 110 3.19 -20.73 6.31
C ARG A 110 3.62 -20.70 4.85
N ARG A 111 3.59 -19.52 4.21
CA ARG A 111 3.91 -19.37 2.78
C ARG A 111 5.42 -19.27 2.51
N PHE A 112 6.13 -18.72 3.46
CA PHE A 112 7.58 -18.45 3.39
C PHE A 112 8.29 -19.02 4.62
N ASP A 113 8.04 -20.29 4.95
CA ASP A 113 8.54 -20.94 6.17
C ASP A 113 10.06 -20.82 6.30
N TYR A 114 10.79 -20.94 5.19
CA TYR A 114 12.24 -20.81 5.13
C TYR A 114 12.77 -19.41 5.53
N LEU A 115 11.93 -18.39 5.60
CA LEU A 115 12.31 -17.05 6.09
C LEU A 115 12.23 -16.95 7.62
N PHE A 116 11.32 -17.69 8.23
CA PHE A 116 10.95 -17.52 9.63
C PHE A 116 11.36 -18.72 10.51
N ASP A 117 11.40 -19.93 9.96
CA ASP A 117 11.77 -21.13 10.70
C ASP A 117 13.27 -21.42 10.52
N LYS A 118 14.00 -21.41 11.65
CA LYS A 118 15.44 -21.73 11.67
C LYS A 118 15.77 -23.13 11.13
N LYS A 119 14.82 -24.08 11.17
CA LYS A 119 15.00 -25.45 10.67
C LYS A 119 14.97 -25.50 9.13
N ASN A 120 14.16 -24.63 8.52
CA ASN A 120 13.97 -24.56 7.06
C ASN A 120 14.81 -23.46 6.42
N ASN A 121 15.47 -22.63 7.23
CA ASN A 121 16.34 -21.57 6.74
C ASN A 121 17.61 -22.16 6.08
N TYR A 122 18.04 -21.62 4.96
CA TYR A 122 19.23 -22.01 4.23
C TYR A 122 20.15 -20.81 3.97
N PRO A 123 21.47 -21.06 3.74
CA PRO A 123 22.39 -19.99 3.36
C PRO A 123 21.93 -19.33 2.05
N GLY A 124 21.41 -18.15 2.10
CA GLY A 124 20.85 -17.46 0.95
C GLY A 124 19.39 -17.07 1.11
N SER A 125 18.68 -17.53 2.14
CA SER A 125 17.33 -17.01 2.44
C SER A 125 17.37 -15.56 2.94
N PRO A 126 16.36 -14.75 2.62
CA PRO A 126 16.24 -13.37 3.14
C PRO A 126 16.26 -13.32 4.66
N HIS A 127 16.85 -12.28 5.21
CA HIS A 127 16.87 -12.05 6.66
C HIS A 127 15.74 -11.11 7.06
N VAL A 128 14.67 -11.66 7.61
CA VAL A 128 13.51 -10.92 8.13
C VAL A 128 13.19 -11.34 9.56
N PHE A 129 12.41 -10.53 10.27
CA PHE A 129 11.79 -10.91 11.54
C PHE A 129 10.46 -10.17 11.70
N SER A 130 9.49 -10.83 12.30
CA SER A 130 8.14 -10.30 12.44
C SER A 130 7.93 -9.63 13.79
N ILE A 131 7.21 -8.50 13.76
CA ILE A 131 6.77 -7.75 14.93
C ILE A 131 5.25 -7.60 14.83
N PRO A 132 4.48 -8.23 15.73
CA PRO A 132 3.03 -8.11 15.71
C PRO A 132 2.61 -6.70 16.12
N ILE A 133 1.66 -6.14 15.36
CA ILE A 133 0.97 -4.89 15.70
C ILE A 133 -0.49 -5.19 16.04
N TYR A 134 -1.09 -4.33 16.85
CA TYR A 134 -2.39 -4.58 17.44
C TYR A 134 -3.34 -3.41 17.17
N GLU A 135 -4.60 -3.72 17.01
CA GLU A 135 -5.67 -2.75 16.88
C GLU A 135 -5.65 -1.72 18.04
N GLY A 136 -5.80 -0.45 17.68
CA GLY A 136 -5.86 0.66 18.65
C GLY A 136 -4.54 0.96 19.35
N LYS A 137 -3.45 0.24 19.07
CA LYS A 137 -2.15 0.46 19.69
C LYS A 137 -1.17 1.10 18.72
N LYS A 138 -0.81 2.36 19.00
CA LYS A 138 0.31 3.03 18.30
C LYS A 138 1.62 2.34 18.65
N PHE A 139 2.55 2.32 17.70
CA PHE A 139 3.91 1.86 17.94
C PHE A 139 4.93 2.86 17.39
N LYS A 140 6.19 2.70 17.75
CA LYS A 140 7.26 3.61 17.35
C LYS A 140 8.39 2.85 16.66
N ILE A 141 8.96 3.51 15.67
CA ILE A 141 10.26 3.15 15.11
C ILE A 141 11.14 4.39 15.26
N ASP A 142 12.11 4.34 16.15
CA ASP A 142 12.82 5.52 16.65
C ASP A 142 11.80 6.59 17.13
N ASP A 143 11.84 7.80 16.61
CA ASP A 143 10.93 8.90 16.97
C ASP A 143 9.63 8.92 16.14
N ILE A 144 9.50 8.03 15.15
CA ILE A 144 8.36 8.01 14.24
C ILE A 144 7.24 7.20 14.88
N VAL A 145 6.10 7.85 15.12
CA VAL A 145 4.89 7.22 15.64
C VAL A 145 4.03 6.72 14.47
N ILE A 146 3.67 5.44 14.51
CA ILE A 146 2.80 4.82 13.52
C ILE A 146 1.50 4.38 14.22
N GLU A 147 0.37 4.77 13.67
CA GLU A 147 -0.95 4.41 14.15
C GLU A 147 -1.65 3.49 13.15
N PRO A 148 -1.88 2.20 13.50
CA PRO A 148 -2.70 1.32 12.69
C PRO A 148 -4.16 1.79 12.69
N ILE A 149 -4.75 1.84 11.51
CA ILE A 149 -6.17 2.13 11.28
C ILE A 149 -6.84 0.82 10.86
N THR A 150 -7.85 0.41 11.58
CA THR A 150 -8.53 -0.86 11.35
C THR A 150 -9.81 -0.66 10.53
N TYR A 151 -9.97 -1.44 9.49
CA TYR A 151 -11.18 -1.43 8.65
C TYR A 151 -11.41 -2.77 7.99
N MET A 152 -12.51 -2.89 7.23
CA MET A 152 -12.91 -4.13 6.62
C MET A 152 -12.77 -4.10 5.10
N HIS A 153 -12.17 -5.13 4.56
CA HIS A 153 -12.18 -5.54 3.18
C HIS A 153 -13.16 -6.70 3.04
N HIS A 154 -14.43 -6.42 2.76
CA HIS A 154 -15.54 -7.35 2.89
C HIS A 154 -15.61 -7.94 4.31
N LYS A 155 -15.23 -9.21 4.50
CA LYS A 155 -15.19 -9.90 5.81
C LYS A 155 -13.79 -9.93 6.43
N LEU A 156 -12.78 -9.48 5.71
CA LEU A 156 -11.39 -9.49 6.15
C LEU A 156 -11.06 -8.17 6.85
N GLN A 157 -10.55 -8.25 8.08
CA GLN A 157 -9.98 -7.10 8.77
C GLN A 157 -8.63 -6.74 8.17
N VAL A 158 -8.42 -5.47 7.84
CA VAL A 158 -7.23 -4.93 7.20
C VAL A 158 -6.69 -3.76 8.01
N TYR A 159 -5.39 -3.52 7.94
CA TYR A 159 -4.77 -2.33 8.51
C TYR A 159 -4.38 -1.33 7.43
N GLY A 160 -4.74 -0.06 7.64
CA GLY A 160 -4.03 1.08 7.09
C GLY A 160 -3.08 1.66 8.12
N PHE A 161 -2.33 2.69 7.71
CA PHE A 161 -1.33 3.28 8.58
C PHE A 161 -1.41 4.80 8.53
N ARG A 162 -1.42 5.44 9.70
CA ARG A 162 -1.27 6.87 9.86
C ARG A 162 0.11 7.19 10.42
N ILE A 163 0.79 8.15 9.82
CA ILE A 163 2.05 8.75 10.29
C ILE A 163 1.89 10.27 10.23
N ASN A 164 1.89 10.93 11.37
CA ASN A 164 1.61 12.36 11.48
C ASN A 164 0.28 12.73 10.78
N ASN A 165 0.31 13.66 9.82
CA ASN A 165 -0.85 14.12 9.04
C ASN A 165 -1.00 13.36 7.69
N PHE A 166 -0.41 12.19 7.57
CA PHE A 166 -0.52 11.30 6.40
C PHE A 166 -1.22 10.00 6.77
N ALA A 167 -2.09 9.50 5.90
CA ALA A 167 -2.66 8.16 6.03
C ALA A 167 -2.69 7.41 4.69
N TYR A 168 -2.40 6.10 4.75
CA TYR A 168 -2.52 5.15 3.65
C TYR A 168 -3.60 4.11 3.96
N ILE A 169 -4.64 4.07 3.15
CA ILE A 169 -5.81 3.21 3.29
C ILE A 169 -6.05 2.52 1.94
N THR A 170 -5.67 1.25 1.83
CA THR A 170 -5.95 0.42 0.66
C THR A 170 -6.97 -0.64 0.99
N ASP A 171 -7.71 -1.16 -0.02
CA ASP A 171 -8.66 -2.27 0.15
C ASP A 171 -9.81 -2.02 1.13
N LEU A 172 -10.13 -0.75 1.36
CA LEU A 172 -11.25 -0.36 2.19
C LEU A 172 -12.59 -0.71 1.52
N LYS A 173 -13.49 -1.34 2.30
CA LYS A 173 -14.92 -1.42 2.00
C LYS A 173 -15.76 -0.71 3.04
N THR A 174 -15.55 -1.00 4.32
CA THR A 174 -16.27 -0.34 5.43
C THR A 174 -15.31 -0.04 6.58
N ILE A 175 -15.60 1.04 7.30
CA ILE A 175 -14.82 1.49 8.46
C ILE A 175 -15.78 1.93 9.56
N SER A 176 -15.44 1.71 10.82
CA SER A 176 -16.22 2.18 11.96
C SER A 176 -16.01 3.70 12.18
N ASP A 177 -16.98 4.35 12.83
CA ASP A 177 -16.85 5.77 13.15
C ASP A 177 -15.68 6.06 14.10
N SER A 178 -15.34 5.13 14.99
CA SER A 178 -14.19 5.27 15.89
C SER A 178 -12.86 5.25 15.14
N GLU A 179 -12.71 4.42 14.11
CA GLU A 179 -11.52 4.38 13.26
C GLU A 179 -11.48 5.56 12.28
N LEU A 180 -12.65 5.98 11.79
CA LEU A 180 -12.76 7.15 10.91
C LEU A 180 -12.28 8.44 11.60
N LYS A 181 -12.55 8.61 12.89
CA LYS A 181 -12.05 9.75 13.69
C LYS A 181 -10.52 9.84 13.72
N LYS A 182 -9.83 8.72 13.64
CA LYS A 182 -8.36 8.71 13.56
C LYS A 182 -7.82 9.22 12.22
N LEU A 183 -8.68 9.46 11.23
CA LEU A 183 -8.36 10.00 9.92
C LEU A 183 -8.74 11.48 9.77
N GLU A 184 -9.07 12.16 10.86
CA GLU A 184 -9.29 13.61 10.88
C GLU A 184 -7.95 14.38 10.77
N ASP A 185 -8.00 15.62 10.29
CA ASP A 185 -6.86 16.56 10.19
C ASP A 185 -5.67 16.03 9.37
N LEU A 186 -5.95 15.35 8.26
CA LEU A 186 -4.91 14.88 7.35
C LEU A 186 -4.51 15.96 6.33
N ASP A 187 -3.21 16.11 6.12
CA ASP A 187 -2.69 16.82 4.95
C ASP A 187 -2.82 15.98 3.68
N VAL A 188 -2.53 14.69 3.80
CA VAL A 188 -2.58 13.77 2.67
C VAL A 188 -3.26 12.46 3.07
N LEU A 189 -4.26 12.07 2.28
CA LEU A 189 -4.90 10.76 2.33
C LEU A 189 -4.61 9.99 1.02
N ILE A 190 -4.05 8.79 1.13
CA ILE A 190 -4.05 7.82 0.04
C ILE A 190 -5.17 6.82 0.32
N LEU A 191 -6.09 6.66 -0.64
CA LEU A 191 -7.31 5.86 -0.48
C LEU A 191 -7.55 5.00 -1.72
N ASN A 192 -7.99 3.76 -1.54
CA ASN A 192 -8.39 2.96 -2.69
C ASN A 192 -9.66 3.51 -3.37
N ALA A 193 -9.70 3.41 -4.69
CA ALA A 193 -10.90 3.60 -5.49
C ALA A 193 -10.85 2.62 -6.65
N LEU A 194 -11.53 1.47 -6.53
CA LEU A 194 -11.30 0.36 -7.44
C LEU A 194 -11.70 0.69 -8.88
N ARG A 195 -12.94 1.19 -9.08
CA ARG A 195 -13.57 1.44 -10.39
C ARG A 195 -14.85 2.25 -10.24
N HIS A 196 -15.53 2.56 -11.35
CA HIS A 196 -16.82 3.27 -11.31
C HIS A 196 -17.98 2.42 -10.74
N LYS A 197 -18.07 1.16 -11.16
CA LYS A 197 -19.12 0.24 -10.69
C LYS A 197 -18.86 -0.24 -9.27
N GLU A 198 -19.92 -0.53 -8.54
CA GLU A 198 -19.81 -1.10 -7.20
C GLU A 198 -19.05 -2.43 -7.19
N HIS A 199 -18.41 -2.68 -6.08
CA HIS A 199 -17.71 -3.93 -5.79
C HIS A 199 -18.03 -4.38 -4.37
N TYR A 200 -18.10 -5.71 -4.16
CA TYR A 200 -18.48 -6.28 -2.87
C TYR A 200 -17.43 -6.06 -1.77
N SER A 201 -16.16 -5.92 -2.13
CA SER A 201 -15.04 -5.83 -1.17
C SER A 201 -14.27 -4.52 -1.17
N HIS A 202 -14.49 -3.65 -2.16
CA HIS A 202 -13.82 -2.34 -2.26
C HIS A 202 -14.84 -1.22 -2.40
N ILE A 203 -14.46 -0.01 -2.04
CA ILE A 203 -15.21 1.20 -2.40
C ILE A 203 -14.96 1.53 -3.88
N ASN A 204 -15.99 2.06 -4.54
CA ASN A 204 -15.90 2.59 -5.88
C ASN A 204 -15.50 4.07 -5.88
N LEU A 205 -15.33 4.67 -7.06
CA LEU A 205 -14.91 6.07 -7.19
C LEU A 205 -15.85 7.05 -6.47
N ASN A 206 -17.16 6.89 -6.61
CA ASN A 206 -18.14 7.78 -5.96
C ASN A 206 -18.07 7.66 -4.43
N GLN A 207 -17.99 6.44 -3.91
CA GLN A 207 -17.84 6.18 -2.48
C GLN A 207 -16.52 6.76 -1.94
N ALA A 208 -15.43 6.67 -2.71
CA ALA A 208 -14.15 7.29 -2.34
C ALA A 208 -14.24 8.81 -2.29
N ILE A 209 -14.91 9.45 -3.24
CA ILE A 209 -15.14 10.89 -3.25
C ILE A 209 -16.00 11.34 -2.06
N GLU A 210 -17.05 10.59 -1.71
CA GLU A 210 -17.88 10.85 -0.53
C GLU A 210 -17.08 10.74 0.77
N PHE A 211 -16.24 9.70 0.88
CA PHE A 211 -15.35 9.50 2.01
C PHE A 211 -14.37 10.68 2.18
N ILE A 212 -13.76 11.13 1.08
CA ILE A 212 -12.87 12.29 1.06
C ILE A 212 -13.61 13.58 1.46
N ARG A 213 -14.85 13.77 0.99
CA ARG A 213 -15.67 14.92 1.38
C ARG A 213 -16.01 14.96 2.87
N LYS A 214 -16.18 13.78 3.49
CA LYS A 214 -16.44 13.66 4.94
C LYS A 214 -15.19 14.02 5.75
N LEU A 215 -14.01 13.53 5.36
CA LEU A 215 -12.75 13.74 6.08
C LEU A 215 -12.06 15.08 5.78
N LYS A 216 -12.25 15.62 4.58
CA LYS A 216 -11.69 16.89 4.10
C LYS A 216 -10.16 17.01 4.22
N PRO A 217 -9.38 16.02 3.82
CA PRO A 217 -7.92 16.16 3.80
C PRO A 217 -7.50 17.26 2.80
N ASN A 218 -6.34 17.87 2.99
CA ASN A 218 -5.85 18.91 2.09
C ASN A 218 -5.65 18.37 0.67
N LYS A 219 -5.15 17.13 0.54
CA LYS A 219 -5.00 16.42 -0.74
C LYS A 219 -5.36 14.94 -0.58
N SER A 220 -5.95 14.37 -1.61
CA SER A 220 -6.24 12.93 -1.66
C SER A 220 -5.68 12.31 -2.94
N TYR A 221 -5.12 11.11 -2.81
CA TYR A 221 -4.60 10.34 -3.93
C TYR A 221 -5.31 8.99 -3.99
N LEU A 222 -5.90 8.68 -5.15
CA LEU A 222 -6.63 7.43 -5.36
C LEU A 222 -5.66 6.35 -5.83
N THR A 223 -5.72 5.18 -5.21
CA THR A 223 -4.87 4.01 -5.52
C THR A 223 -5.71 2.73 -5.65
N HIS A 224 -5.08 1.59 -5.88
CA HIS A 224 -5.71 0.28 -6.07
C HIS A 224 -6.71 0.28 -7.22
N ILE A 225 -6.25 0.82 -8.36
CA ILE A 225 -7.04 1.11 -9.55
C ILE A 225 -7.19 -0.15 -10.41
N ALA A 226 -8.42 -0.48 -10.81
CA ALA A 226 -8.71 -1.52 -11.78
C ALA A 226 -8.81 -0.96 -13.22
N PRO A 227 -8.67 -1.81 -14.25
CA PRO A 227 -8.81 -1.36 -15.65
C PRO A 227 -10.12 -0.65 -15.95
N ASP A 228 -11.22 -1.06 -15.30
CA ASP A 228 -12.55 -0.43 -15.44
C ASP A 228 -12.65 1.00 -14.87
N MET A 229 -11.59 1.54 -14.30
CA MET A 229 -11.51 2.98 -13.97
C MET A 229 -11.40 3.84 -15.24
N GLY A 230 -10.91 3.28 -16.34
CA GLY A 230 -10.65 3.97 -17.59
C GLY A 230 -9.28 4.66 -17.61
N LEU A 231 -9.05 5.46 -18.66
CA LEU A 231 -7.78 6.14 -18.88
C LEU A 231 -7.46 7.16 -17.77
N HIS A 232 -6.21 7.22 -17.36
CA HIS A 232 -5.72 8.15 -16.34
C HIS A 232 -6.07 9.61 -16.69
N SER A 233 -5.74 10.03 -17.90
CA SER A 233 -5.93 11.40 -18.35
C SER A 233 -7.40 11.84 -18.37
N GLU A 234 -8.32 10.94 -18.68
CA GLU A 234 -9.76 11.22 -18.72
C GLU A 234 -10.39 11.21 -17.33
N THR A 235 -10.02 10.23 -16.54
CA THR A 235 -10.51 10.11 -15.15
C THR A 235 -10.05 11.29 -14.32
N GLN A 236 -8.77 11.68 -14.41
CA GLN A 236 -8.23 12.82 -13.65
C GLN A 236 -8.98 14.13 -13.95
N LYS A 237 -9.39 14.38 -15.18
CA LYS A 237 -10.16 15.60 -15.56
C LYS A 237 -11.52 15.71 -14.86
N LYS A 238 -12.09 14.57 -14.45
CA LYS A 238 -13.43 14.49 -13.83
C LYS A 238 -13.38 14.52 -12.29
N LEU A 239 -12.18 14.42 -11.70
CA LEU A 239 -12.03 14.39 -10.24
C LEU A 239 -12.22 15.79 -9.64
N PRO A 240 -12.74 15.86 -8.38
CA PRO A 240 -12.81 17.11 -7.65
C PRO A 240 -11.44 17.75 -7.45
N LYS A 241 -11.41 19.05 -7.21
CA LYS A 241 -10.20 19.77 -6.82
C LYS A 241 -9.56 19.08 -5.60
N SER A 242 -8.24 18.96 -5.59
CA SER A 242 -7.44 18.30 -4.54
C SER A 242 -7.59 16.76 -4.45
N VAL A 243 -8.28 16.14 -5.41
CA VAL A 243 -8.32 14.68 -5.58
C VAL A 243 -7.56 14.30 -6.84
N TYR A 244 -6.62 13.40 -6.70
CA TYR A 244 -5.72 13.00 -7.77
C TYR A 244 -5.75 11.49 -7.98
N LEU A 245 -5.76 11.05 -9.23
CA LEU A 245 -5.50 9.66 -9.55
C LEU A 245 -3.99 9.44 -9.46
N SER A 246 -3.53 8.54 -8.61
CA SER A 246 -2.11 8.22 -8.51
C SER A 246 -1.63 7.43 -9.73
N TYR A 247 -0.34 7.37 -9.92
CA TYR A 247 0.35 6.54 -10.93
C TYR A 247 1.70 6.09 -10.39
N ASP A 248 2.24 5.04 -10.95
CA ASP A 248 3.50 4.46 -10.51
C ASP A 248 4.67 5.44 -10.72
N GLY A 249 5.48 5.61 -9.69
CA GLY A 249 6.56 6.59 -9.67
C GLY A 249 6.17 8.02 -9.27
N LEU A 250 4.88 8.29 -8.98
CA LEU A 250 4.47 9.60 -8.45
C LEU A 250 5.13 9.83 -7.09
N GLU A 251 5.80 10.98 -6.95
CA GLU A 251 6.39 11.43 -5.70
C GLU A 251 5.62 12.62 -5.11
N ILE A 252 5.36 12.58 -3.83
CA ILE A 252 4.73 13.68 -3.09
C ILE A 252 5.53 14.01 -1.84
N ASN A 253 5.65 15.30 -1.54
CA ASN A 253 6.30 15.79 -0.34
C ASN A 253 5.25 16.34 0.63
N ILE A 254 5.30 15.86 1.87
CA ILE A 254 4.45 16.29 2.98
C ILE A 254 5.35 17.06 3.94
N LYS A 255 4.97 18.30 4.24
CA LYS A 255 5.69 19.10 5.24
C LYS A 255 5.48 18.50 6.62
N ASP A 256 6.53 18.43 7.40
CA ASP A 256 6.47 18.04 8.82
C ASP A 256 5.87 19.16 9.66
#